data_610f59bca5cc951df9c8274f70d7d394
#
_entry.id   610f59bca5cc951df9c8274f70d7d394
#
_cell.length_a   1.000
_cell.length_b   1.000
_cell.length_c   1.000
_cell.angle_alpha   90.00
_cell.angle_beta   90.00
_cell.angle_gamma   90.00
#
_symmetry.space_group_name_H-M   'P 1'
#
loop_
_entity.id
_entity.type
_entity.pdbx_description
1 polymer ?
#
loop_
_entity_poly.entity_id
_entity_poly.type
_entity_poly.pdbx_seq_one_letter_code
_entity_poly.pdbx_strand_id
1 'polypeptide(L)'
;VASGTPSTFEQLLASREIVVTCGSGGVGKTTTAAALGAMAASELGGKVLVLTVDPARRLANALGIERFGNVEVRVDDDLFHQAGVEPRGELWAAMLDTKESWDALVRLHAPDEATRDAILANPLYQNVTGKFVQSHDYIAMERLYEIHASGRYDLIIVDTPPTRNALDFLEAPERMADFFSSRLLRWLIAPYRNRLISAASKPFYRVADAILGAQFLADIAEFFILFQTMYDGFVERARAVERLL
;
A
#
# COMPACT_ATOMS: atom_id res chain seq x y z
N VAL A 1 31.87 -17.50 -21.41
CA VAL A 1 30.55 -16.88 -21.36
C VAL A 1 29.61 -17.78 -22.09
N ALA A 2 28.83 -18.61 -21.36
CA ALA A 2 27.79 -19.44 -21.94
C ALA A 2 26.56 -18.58 -22.19
N SER A 3 26.28 -18.22 -23.44
CA SER A 3 25.01 -17.68 -23.87
C SER A 3 23.95 -18.79 -23.85
N GLY A 4 23.48 -19.16 -22.66
CA GLY A 4 22.33 -20.07 -22.54
C GLY A 4 21.08 -19.38 -23.06
N THR A 5 20.19 -20.13 -23.70
CA THR A 5 18.84 -19.65 -24.02
C THR A 5 18.18 -19.21 -22.71
N PRO A 6 17.66 -17.98 -22.58
CA PRO A 6 17.07 -17.51 -21.33
C PRO A 6 15.97 -18.47 -20.87
N SER A 7 15.92 -18.71 -19.56
CA SER A 7 14.88 -19.54 -18.97
C SER A 7 13.50 -18.88 -19.14
N THR A 8 12.41 -19.64 -19.03
CA THR A 8 11.04 -19.09 -19.10
C THR A 8 10.83 -18.00 -18.04
N PHE A 9 11.50 -18.12 -16.89
CA PHE A 9 11.46 -17.13 -15.82
C PHE A 9 12.20 -15.83 -16.17
N GLU A 10 13.40 -15.94 -16.75
CA GLU A 10 14.17 -14.76 -17.22
C GLU A 10 13.39 -14.00 -18.28
N GLN A 11 12.76 -14.70 -19.22
CA GLN A 11 11.91 -14.08 -20.24
C GLN A 11 10.70 -13.39 -19.62
N LEU A 12 10.07 -13.99 -18.61
CA LEU A 12 8.96 -13.36 -17.88
C LEU A 12 9.40 -12.06 -17.21
N LEU A 13 10.48 -12.08 -16.44
CA LEU A 13 10.99 -10.90 -15.74
C LEU A 13 11.43 -9.81 -16.70
N ALA A 14 12.09 -10.15 -17.79
CA ALA A 14 12.56 -9.20 -18.80
C ALA A 14 11.42 -8.53 -19.59
N SER A 15 10.20 -9.10 -19.56
CA SER A 15 9.04 -8.61 -20.30
C SER A 15 8.04 -7.85 -19.43
N ARG A 16 8.30 -7.67 -18.14
CA ARG A 16 7.38 -7.08 -17.18
C ARG A 16 8.03 -5.97 -16.38
N GLU A 17 7.27 -4.93 -16.09
CA GLU A 17 7.68 -3.85 -15.19
C GLU A 17 7.27 -4.13 -13.74
N ILE A 18 6.23 -4.95 -13.54
CA ILE A 18 5.72 -5.35 -12.23
C ILE A 18 5.48 -6.86 -12.18
N VAL A 19 5.94 -7.50 -11.11
CA VAL A 19 5.67 -8.90 -10.79
C VAL A 19 5.15 -8.99 -9.36
N VAL A 20 4.03 -9.69 -9.15
CA VAL A 20 3.40 -9.84 -7.84
C VAL A 20 3.50 -11.28 -7.36
N THR A 21 4.06 -11.50 -6.17
CA THR A 21 4.09 -12.81 -5.52
C THR A 21 2.92 -12.95 -4.55
N CYS A 22 2.04 -13.92 -4.81
CA CYS A 22 0.82 -14.15 -4.04
C CYS A 22 0.78 -15.57 -3.47
N GLY A 23 0.00 -15.76 -2.40
CA GLY A 23 -0.26 -17.07 -1.82
C GLY A 23 -0.53 -17.05 -0.32
N SER A 24 -0.87 -18.19 0.25
CA SER A 24 -1.13 -18.35 1.68
C SER A 24 0.14 -18.16 2.55
N GLY A 25 -0.05 -18.07 3.88
CA GLY A 25 1.07 -17.94 4.82
C GLY A 25 2.02 -19.12 4.76
N GLY A 26 3.33 -18.85 4.83
CA GLY A 26 4.37 -19.89 4.95
C GLY A 26 4.77 -20.61 3.65
N VAL A 27 4.20 -20.25 2.48
CA VAL A 27 4.52 -20.91 1.19
C VAL A 27 5.79 -20.40 0.52
N GLY A 28 6.52 -19.47 1.15
CA GLY A 28 7.81 -18.98 0.63
C GLY A 28 7.72 -17.76 -0.28
N LYS A 29 6.61 -16.99 -0.28
CA LYS A 29 6.45 -15.78 -1.11
C LYS A 29 7.61 -14.81 -1.00
N THR A 30 7.96 -14.39 0.22
CA THR A 30 9.05 -13.44 0.49
C THR A 30 10.39 -13.98 -0.02
N THR A 31 10.67 -15.28 0.19
CA THR A 31 11.88 -15.92 -0.33
C THR A 31 11.89 -15.93 -1.85
N THR A 32 10.74 -16.22 -2.46
CA THR A 32 10.60 -16.19 -3.93
C THR A 32 10.78 -14.78 -4.46
N ALA A 33 10.16 -13.77 -3.84
CA ALA A 33 10.33 -12.39 -4.25
C ALA A 33 11.78 -11.92 -4.16
N ALA A 34 12.48 -12.23 -3.06
CA ALA A 34 13.90 -11.94 -2.89
C ALA A 34 14.77 -12.63 -3.94
N ALA A 35 14.51 -13.93 -4.19
CA ALA A 35 15.25 -14.72 -5.19
C ALA A 35 15.02 -14.19 -6.61
N LEU A 36 13.78 -13.83 -6.98
CA LEU A 36 13.48 -13.24 -8.28
C LEU A 36 14.15 -11.88 -8.44
N GLY A 37 14.17 -11.05 -7.39
CA GLY A 37 14.86 -9.76 -7.39
C GLY A 37 16.36 -9.91 -7.59
N ALA A 38 16.99 -10.83 -6.84
CA ALA A 38 18.41 -11.12 -6.96
C ALA A 38 18.76 -11.67 -8.35
N MET A 39 17.94 -12.59 -8.88
CA MET A 39 18.12 -13.16 -10.23
C MET A 39 18.00 -12.05 -11.30
N ALA A 40 16.99 -11.19 -11.21
CA ALA A 40 16.80 -10.11 -12.17
C ALA A 40 17.99 -9.13 -12.15
N ALA A 41 18.45 -8.71 -10.97
CA ALA A 41 19.61 -7.82 -10.84
C ALA A 41 20.89 -8.49 -11.36
N SER A 42 21.06 -9.80 -11.17
CA SER A 42 22.26 -10.52 -11.60
C SER A 42 22.29 -10.76 -13.12
N GLU A 43 21.16 -11.18 -13.71
CA GLU A 43 21.13 -11.67 -15.07
C GLU A 43 20.64 -10.65 -16.11
N LEU A 44 19.65 -9.82 -15.74
CA LEU A 44 19.04 -8.87 -16.66
C LEU A 44 19.71 -7.50 -16.61
N GLY A 45 20.31 -7.12 -15.48
CA GLY A 45 20.80 -5.77 -15.24
C GLY A 45 19.66 -4.80 -14.87
N GLY A 46 19.93 -3.51 -14.92
CA GLY A 46 18.96 -2.47 -14.56
C GLY A 46 18.78 -2.30 -13.05
N LYS A 47 17.73 -1.56 -12.67
CA LYS A 47 17.37 -1.31 -11.28
C LYS A 47 16.13 -2.10 -10.91
N VAL A 48 16.28 -3.04 -9.99
CA VAL A 48 15.22 -3.93 -9.53
C VAL A 48 14.84 -3.56 -8.10
N LEU A 49 13.55 -3.35 -7.83
CA LEU A 49 13.02 -3.13 -6.47
C LEU A 49 12.21 -4.33 -6.00
N VAL A 50 12.48 -4.82 -4.80
CA VAL A 50 11.59 -5.74 -4.08
C VAL A 50 10.85 -4.95 -2.99
N LEU A 51 9.54 -4.80 -3.16
CA LEU A 51 8.65 -4.12 -2.22
C LEU A 51 7.87 -5.15 -1.41
N THR A 52 8.08 -5.22 -0.09
CA THR A 52 7.26 -6.08 0.77
C THR A 52 6.21 -5.30 1.53
N VAL A 53 5.02 -5.88 1.59
CA VAL A 53 3.89 -5.38 2.41
C VAL A 53 3.84 -6.12 3.77
N ASP A 54 4.60 -7.20 3.93
CA ASP A 54 4.68 -7.96 5.19
C ASP A 54 5.58 -7.23 6.22
N PRO A 55 5.04 -6.78 7.36
CA PRO A 55 5.82 -6.08 8.40
C PRO A 55 6.81 -6.98 9.15
N ALA A 56 6.81 -8.28 8.90
CA ALA A 56 7.59 -9.27 9.66
C ALA A 56 9.11 -9.24 9.40
N ARG A 57 9.64 -8.26 8.69
CA ARG A 57 11.07 -8.09 8.36
C ARG A 57 11.74 -9.31 7.71
N ARG A 58 10.96 -10.23 7.13
CA ARG A 58 11.49 -11.44 6.50
C ARG A 58 12.35 -11.11 5.29
N LEU A 59 11.92 -10.12 4.50
CA LEU A 59 12.69 -9.65 3.35
C LEU A 59 14.01 -9.02 3.80
N ALA A 60 13.99 -8.17 4.84
CA ALA A 60 15.21 -7.58 5.40
C ALA A 60 16.22 -8.64 5.81
N ASN A 61 15.76 -9.67 6.53
CA ASN A 61 16.61 -10.79 6.96
C ASN A 61 17.15 -11.60 5.77
N ALA A 62 16.33 -11.81 4.72
CA ALA A 62 16.74 -12.54 3.52
C ALA A 62 17.81 -11.78 2.71
N LEU A 63 17.78 -10.45 2.74
CA LEU A 63 18.68 -9.56 2.00
C LEU A 63 19.76 -8.90 2.86
N GLY A 64 19.89 -9.27 4.14
CA GLY A 64 20.92 -8.74 5.04
C GLY A 64 20.79 -7.25 5.36
N ILE A 65 19.56 -6.68 5.32
CA ILE A 65 19.30 -5.25 5.51
C ILE A 65 19.00 -4.96 6.98
N GLU A 66 19.80 -4.13 7.63
CA GLU A 66 19.61 -3.76 9.03
C GLU A 66 18.51 -2.71 9.22
N ARG A 67 18.52 -1.62 8.42
CA ARG A 67 17.52 -0.55 8.44
C ARG A 67 16.58 -0.71 7.27
N PHE A 68 15.32 -1.00 7.56
CA PHE A 68 14.33 -1.35 6.56
C PHE A 68 12.98 -0.70 6.88
N GLY A 69 12.42 0.05 5.94
CA GLY A 69 11.17 0.80 6.08
C GLY A 69 10.67 1.32 4.72
N ASN A 70 9.88 2.39 4.74
CA ASN A 70 9.31 3.02 3.55
C ASN A 70 10.34 3.61 2.57
N VAL A 71 11.54 3.90 3.06
CA VAL A 71 12.63 4.40 2.20
C VAL A 71 13.29 3.20 1.53
N GLU A 72 13.46 3.29 0.22
CA GLU A 72 14.13 2.27 -0.56
C GLU A 72 15.62 2.21 -0.20
N VAL A 73 16.12 1.02 0.08
CA VAL A 73 17.52 0.76 0.45
C VAL A 73 18.16 -0.11 -0.63
N ARG A 74 19.33 0.32 -1.11
CA ARG A 74 20.13 -0.53 -2.01
C ARG A 74 20.71 -1.69 -1.24
N VAL A 75 20.59 -2.90 -1.79
CA VAL A 75 21.23 -4.11 -1.28
C VAL A 75 22.72 -4.04 -1.63
N ASP A 76 23.58 -4.39 -0.68
CA ASP A 76 25.01 -4.38 -0.88
C ASP A 76 25.42 -5.45 -1.89
N ASP A 77 26.31 -5.09 -2.83
CA ASP A 77 26.84 -6.02 -3.83
C ASP A 77 27.68 -7.13 -3.20
N ASP A 78 28.19 -6.92 -1.99
CA ASP A 78 28.90 -7.95 -1.22
C ASP A 78 28.05 -9.21 -0.96
N LEU A 79 26.71 -9.06 -0.89
CA LEU A 79 25.80 -10.21 -0.77
C LEU A 79 25.89 -11.12 -2.00
N PHE A 80 25.98 -10.54 -3.18
CA PHE A 80 26.14 -11.27 -4.44
C PHE A 80 27.53 -11.90 -4.56
N HIS A 81 28.58 -11.14 -4.19
CA HIS A 81 29.96 -11.62 -4.24
C HIS A 81 30.19 -12.81 -3.30
N GLN A 82 29.57 -12.80 -2.09
CA GLN A 82 29.61 -13.96 -1.16
C GLN A 82 28.94 -15.21 -1.76
N ALA A 83 27.95 -15.03 -2.63
CA ALA A 83 27.33 -16.13 -3.37
C ALA A 83 28.08 -16.50 -4.66
N GLY A 84 29.20 -15.87 -4.96
CA GLY A 84 29.98 -16.11 -6.17
C GLY A 84 29.35 -15.53 -7.45
N VAL A 85 28.49 -14.52 -7.30
CA VAL A 85 27.74 -13.88 -8.38
C VAL A 85 28.20 -12.43 -8.53
N GLU A 86 28.43 -11.99 -9.76
CA GLU A 86 28.71 -10.59 -10.09
C GLU A 86 27.42 -9.94 -10.62
N PRO A 87 26.80 -8.99 -9.89
CA PRO A 87 25.53 -8.41 -10.32
C PRO A 87 25.74 -7.51 -11.54
N ARG A 88 24.83 -7.58 -12.52
CA ARG A 88 24.83 -6.71 -13.71
C ARG A 88 24.05 -5.42 -13.50
N GLY A 89 23.20 -5.38 -12.48
CA GLY A 89 22.36 -4.26 -12.12
C GLY A 89 22.33 -4.02 -10.62
N GLU A 90 21.35 -3.27 -10.17
CA GLU A 90 21.17 -2.89 -8.76
C GLU A 90 19.93 -3.55 -8.17
N LEU A 91 20.07 -4.15 -6.99
CA LEU A 91 18.93 -4.62 -6.20
C LEU A 91 18.61 -3.61 -5.13
N TRP A 92 17.36 -3.21 -5.05
CA TRP A 92 16.80 -2.34 -4.03
C TRP A 92 15.70 -3.06 -3.29
N ALA A 93 15.47 -2.70 -2.04
CA ALA A 93 14.39 -3.23 -1.25
C ALA A 93 13.71 -2.14 -0.42
N ALA A 94 12.40 -2.27 -0.23
CA ALA A 94 11.62 -1.42 0.65
C ALA A 94 10.56 -2.25 1.39
N MET A 95 10.21 -1.82 2.60
CA MET A 95 9.11 -2.36 3.37
C MET A 95 8.05 -1.27 3.53
N LEU A 96 6.80 -1.61 3.22
CA LEU A 96 5.71 -0.68 3.40
C LEU A 96 5.44 -0.46 4.90
N ASP A 97 5.64 0.76 5.37
CA ASP A 97 5.04 1.23 6.61
C ASP A 97 3.68 1.84 6.31
N THR A 98 2.63 1.14 6.70
CA THR A 98 1.25 1.52 6.39
C THR A 98 0.89 2.90 6.96
N LYS A 99 1.28 3.17 8.22
CA LYS A 99 0.97 4.44 8.88
C LYS A 99 1.69 5.60 8.20
N GLU A 100 2.98 5.45 7.95
CA GLU A 100 3.80 6.47 7.28
C GLU A 100 3.32 6.71 5.85
N SER A 101 2.92 5.65 5.13
CA SER A 101 2.37 5.77 3.77
C SER A 101 1.03 6.49 3.74
N TRP A 102 0.13 6.21 4.71
CA TRP A 102 -1.10 6.97 4.89
C TRP A 102 -0.83 8.44 5.19
N ASP A 103 0.10 8.73 6.09
CA ASP A 103 0.49 10.10 6.44
C ASP A 103 1.07 10.85 5.23
N ALA A 104 1.90 10.18 4.43
CA ALA A 104 2.45 10.74 3.19
C ALA A 104 1.33 11.05 2.18
N LEU A 105 0.38 10.11 2.00
CA LEU A 105 -0.76 10.29 1.12
C LEU A 105 -1.64 11.47 1.53
N VAL A 106 -1.92 11.62 2.84
CA VAL A 106 -2.66 12.78 3.38
C VAL A 106 -1.89 14.07 3.12
N ARG A 107 -0.58 14.10 3.37
CA ARG A 107 0.25 15.30 3.12
C ARG A 107 0.26 15.71 1.65
N LEU A 108 0.24 14.73 0.75
CA LEU A 108 0.30 14.99 -0.69
C LEU A 108 -1.04 15.46 -1.28
N HIS A 109 -2.15 14.92 -0.78
CA HIS A 109 -3.46 15.07 -1.42
C HIS A 109 -4.48 15.89 -0.63
N ALA A 110 -4.17 16.31 0.59
CA ALA A 110 -5.05 17.24 1.30
C ALA A 110 -5.15 18.57 0.53
N PRO A 111 -6.36 19.15 0.42
CA PRO A 111 -6.59 20.37 -0.37
C PRO A 111 -5.85 21.58 0.19
N ASP A 112 -5.59 21.61 1.49
CA ASP A 112 -4.89 22.69 2.20
C ASP A 112 -4.22 22.15 3.48
N GLU A 113 -3.37 22.99 4.09
CA GLU A 113 -2.64 22.64 5.32
C GLU A 113 -3.56 22.44 6.53
N ALA A 114 -4.63 23.20 6.66
CA ALA A 114 -5.55 23.10 7.79
C ALA A 114 -6.30 21.74 7.73
N THR A 115 -6.76 21.33 6.56
CA THR A 115 -7.39 20.02 6.34
C THR A 115 -6.41 18.88 6.58
N ARG A 116 -5.17 19.00 6.08
CA ARG A 116 -4.09 18.04 6.34
C ARG A 116 -3.88 17.82 7.83
N ASP A 117 -3.67 18.91 8.57
CA ASP A 117 -3.34 18.85 9.99
C ASP A 117 -4.54 18.34 10.81
N ALA A 118 -5.77 18.70 10.42
CA ALA A 118 -6.98 18.18 11.03
C ALA A 118 -7.14 16.67 10.83
N ILE A 119 -6.87 16.13 9.61
CA ILE A 119 -6.89 14.68 9.35
C ILE A 119 -5.83 13.98 10.19
N LEU A 120 -4.58 14.45 10.15
CA LEU A 120 -3.47 13.83 10.86
C LEU A 120 -3.64 13.84 12.38
N ALA A 121 -4.30 14.86 12.94
CA ALA A 121 -4.58 14.97 14.37
C ALA A 121 -5.84 14.22 14.82
N ASN A 122 -6.69 13.79 13.89
CA ASN A 122 -7.97 13.15 14.23
C ASN A 122 -7.75 11.80 14.94
N PRO A 123 -8.36 11.56 16.13
CA PRO A 123 -8.15 10.32 16.91
C PRO A 123 -8.55 9.05 16.15
N LEU A 124 -9.61 9.12 15.34
CA LEU A 124 -10.04 7.98 14.53
C LEU A 124 -8.99 7.63 13.48
N TYR A 125 -8.47 8.65 12.77
CA TYR A 125 -7.40 8.45 11.80
C TYR A 125 -6.18 7.77 12.43
N GLN A 126 -5.73 8.24 13.58
CA GLN A 126 -4.58 7.69 14.30
C GLN A 126 -4.80 6.22 14.72
N ASN A 127 -6.04 5.85 15.07
CA ASN A 127 -6.38 4.50 15.50
C ASN A 127 -6.68 3.54 14.35
N VAL A 128 -7.24 4.04 13.24
CA VAL A 128 -7.70 3.22 12.11
C VAL A 128 -6.56 2.91 11.14
N THR A 129 -5.73 3.90 10.80
CA THR A 129 -4.65 3.73 9.81
C THR A 129 -3.61 2.69 10.20
N GLY A 130 -3.40 2.43 11.50
CA GLY A 130 -2.49 1.38 11.97
C GLY A 130 -3.11 0.00 12.17
N LYS A 131 -4.44 -0.15 12.11
CA LYS A 131 -5.14 -1.39 12.51
C LYS A 131 -6.15 -1.93 11.49
N PHE A 132 -6.50 -1.16 10.49
CA PHE A 132 -7.52 -1.55 9.51
C PHE A 132 -6.90 -2.43 8.42
N VAL A 133 -7.05 -3.74 8.54
CA VAL A 133 -6.40 -4.76 7.69
C VAL A 133 -6.68 -4.53 6.20
N GLN A 134 -7.88 -4.10 5.82
CA GLN A 134 -8.22 -3.85 4.41
C GLN A 134 -7.57 -2.57 3.82
N SER A 135 -7.10 -1.65 4.67
CA SER A 135 -6.39 -0.45 4.21
C SER A 135 -4.94 -0.72 3.83
N HIS A 136 -4.36 -1.84 4.29
CA HIS A 136 -2.98 -2.21 3.97
C HIS A 136 -2.80 -2.52 2.49
N ASP A 137 -3.73 -3.26 1.91
CA ASP A 137 -3.67 -3.63 0.49
C ASP A 137 -3.84 -2.39 -0.40
N TYR A 138 -4.78 -1.51 -0.04
CA TYR A 138 -4.98 -0.26 -0.76
C TYR A 138 -3.73 0.64 -0.73
N ILE A 139 -3.16 0.89 0.46
CA ILE A 139 -1.99 1.76 0.58
C ILE A 139 -0.75 1.16 -0.09
N ALA A 140 -0.66 -0.18 -0.14
CA ALA A 140 0.39 -0.87 -0.88
C ALA A 140 0.27 -0.64 -2.39
N MET A 141 -0.94 -0.63 -2.91
CA MET A 141 -1.22 -0.32 -4.32
C MET A 141 -0.91 1.14 -4.67
N GLU A 142 -1.27 2.09 -3.80
CA GLU A 142 -0.90 3.50 -3.96
C GLU A 142 0.62 3.69 -3.98
N ARG A 143 1.33 3.04 -3.07
CA ARG A 143 2.79 3.11 -3.02
C ARG A 143 3.44 2.46 -4.24
N LEU A 144 2.92 1.33 -4.70
CA LEU A 144 3.35 0.69 -5.93
C LEU A 144 3.19 1.62 -7.14
N TYR A 145 2.03 2.27 -7.24
CA TYR A 145 1.76 3.23 -8.31
C TYR A 145 2.74 4.42 -8.28
N GLU A 146 2.96 5.02 -7.10
CA GLU A 146 3.91 6.13 -6.93
C GLU A 146 5.33 5.74 -7.36
N ILE A 147 5.80 4.57 -6.90
CA ILE A 147 7.14 4.06 -7.23
C ILE A 147 7.24 3.79 -8.74
N HIS A 148 6.25 3.13 -9.34
CA HIS A 148 6.24 2.85 -10.76
C HIS A 148 6.20 4.13 -11.60
N ALA A 149 5.32 5.08 -11.26
CA ALA A 149 5.20 6.37 -11.94
C ALA A 149 6.49 7.22 -11.85
N SER A 150 7.34 6.97 -10.85
CA SER A 150 8.63 7.65 -10.73
C SER A 150 9.64 7.26 -11.81
N GLY A 151 9.46 6.12 -12.49
CA GLY A 151 10.35 5.58 -13.51
C GLY A 151 11.77 5.25 -13.00
N ARG A 152 11.95 5.10 -11.68
CA ARG A 152 13.27 4.85 -11.08
C ARG A 152 13.74 3.41 -11.18
N TYR A 153 12.83 2.47 -11.39
CA TYR A 153 13.09 1.03 -11.41
C TYR A 153 12.61 0.42 -12.71
N ASP A 154 13.41 -0.47 -13.26
CA ASP A 154 13.09 -1.21 -14.49
C ASP A 154 12.16 -2.39 -14.20
N LEU A 155 12.23 -2.94 -12.99
CA LEU A 155 11.36 -4.02 -12.50
C LEU A 155 11.02 -3.82 -11.03
N ILE A 156 9.75 -3.96 -10.68
CA ILE A 156 9.25 -3.95 -9.29
C ILE A 156 8.66 -5.31 -8.97
N ILE A 157 9.16 -5.97 -7.93
CA ILE A 157 8.62 -7.23 -7.42
C ILE A 157 7.91 -6.97 -6.11
N VAL A 158 6.61 -7.27 -6.07
CA VAL A 158 5.76 -7.04 -4.90
C VAL A 158 5.60 -8.33 -4.12
N ASP A 159 6.05 -8.35 -2.86
CA ASP A 159 5.81 -9.42 -1.90
C ASP A 159 4.56 -9.09 -1.09
N THR A 160 3.45 -9.79 -1.40
CA THR A 160 2.15 -9.50 -0.78
C THR A 160 1.98 -10.16 0.58
N PRO A 161 1.07 -9.63 1.44
CA PRO A 161 0.69 -10.30 2.67
C PRO A 161 0.12 -11.70 2.41
N PRO A 162 -0.01 -12.55 3.44
CA PRO A 162 -0.71 -13.81 3.31
C PRO A 162 -2.17 -13.58 2.93
N THR A 163 -2.53 -13.88 1.69
CA THR A 163 -3.91 -13.79 1.19
C THR A 163 -4.39 -15.16 0.76
N ARG A 164 -5.70 -15.43 0.93
CA ARG A 164 -6.32 -16.65 0.39
C ARG A 164 -6.58 -16.56 -1.10
N ASN A 165 -6.73 -15.33 -1.59
CA ASN A 165 -7.00 -15.04 -2.99
C ASN A 165 -6.07 -13.91 -3.45
N ALA A 166 -5.29 -14.16 -4.50
CA ALA A 166 -4.40 -13.15 -5.10
C ALA A 166 -5.17 -11.91 -5.61
N LEU A 167 -6.42 -12.11 -6.03
CA LEU A 167 -7.29 -11.01 -6.50
C LEU A 167 -7.66 -10.04 -5.38
N ASP A 168 -7.68 -10.49 -4.10
CA ASP A 168 -8.02 -9.62 -2.98
C ASP A 168 -7.11 -8.38 -2.90
N PHE A 169 -5.83 -8.56 -3.22
CA PHE A 169 -4.86 -7.46 -3.28
C PHE A 169 -5.18 -6.51 -4.44
N LEU A 170 -5.49 -7.04 -5.61
CA LEU A 170 -5.77 -6.25 -6.83
C LEU A 170 -7.11 -5.50 -6.75
N GLU A 171 -8.10 -6.04 -6.04
CA GLU A 171 -9.43 -5.45 -5.84
C GLU A 171 -9.46 -4.40 -4.71
N ALA A 172 -8.36 -4.23 -3.96
CA ALA A 172 -8.32 -3.32 -2.82
C ALA A 172 -8.73 -1.87 -3.16
N PRO A 173 -8.33 -1.29 -4.31
CA PRO A 173 -8.75 0.04 -4.70
C PRO A 173 -10.27 0.16 -4.93
N GLU A 174 -10.88 -0.82 -5.61
CA GLU A 174 -12.32 -0.85 -5.87
C GLU A 174 -13.12 -0.96 -4.57
N ARG A 175 -12.71 -1.87 -3.67
CA ARG A 175 -13.33 -2.02 -2.34
C ARG A 175 -13.27 -0.74 -1.51
N MET A 176 -12.17 -0.01 -1.60
CA MET A 176 -12.03 1.28 -0.91
C MET A 176 -12.98 2.32 -1.50
N ALA A 177 -13.08 2.39 -2.83
CA ALA A 177 -14.03 3.27 -3.53
C ALA A 177 -15.48 2.94 -3.16
N ASP A 178 -15.85 1.66 -3.13
CA ASP A 178 -17.18 1.19 -2.72
C ASP A 178 -17.50 1.55 -1.27
N PHE A 179 -16.54 1.38 -0.38
CA PHE A 179 -16.69 1.75 1.02
C PHE A 179 -17.03 3.23 1.17
N PHE A 180 -16.28 4.13 0.54
CA PHE A 180 -16.51 5.58 0.61
C PHE A 180 -17.80 6.01 -0.10
N SER A 181 -18.23 5.30 -1.14
CA SER A 181 -19.49 5.56 -1.85
C SER A 181 -20.71 4.94 -1.16
N SER A 182 -20.52 4.17 -0.10
CA SER A 182 -21.59 3.40 0.55
C SER A 182 -22.71 4.29 1.10
N ARG A 183 -23.95 3.76 1.05
CA ARG A 183 -25.13 4.44 1.60
C ARG A 183 -25.02 4.63 3.13
N LEU A 184 -24.38 3.68 3.80
CA LEU A 184 -24.17 3.74 5.24
C LEU A 184 -23.30 4.92 5.64
N LEU A 185 -22.18 5.11 4.94
CA LEU A 185 -21.28 6.23 5.22
C LEU A 185 -21.94 7.58 4.94
N ARG A 186 -22.63 7.70 3.80
CA ARG A 186 -23.39 8.92 3.47
C ARG A 186 -24.46 9.23 4.50
N TRP A 187 -25.14 8.21 5.00
CA TRP A 187 -26.15 8.37 6.04
C TRP A 187 -25.54 8.78 7.39
N LEU A 188 -24.37 8.24 7.75
CA LEU A 188 -23.63 8.58 8.95
C LEU A 188 -23.18 10.05 8.97
N ILE A 189 -22.71 10.54 7.81
CA ILE A 189 -22.17 11.91 7.67
C ILE A 189 -23.29 12.96 7.48
N ALA A 190 -24.44 12.58 6.91
CA ALA A 190 -25.50 13.50 6.51
C ALA A 190 -25.94 14.51 7.58
N PRO A 191 -26.12 14.14 8.87
CA PRO A 191 -26.52 15.08 9.92
C PRO A 191 -25.47 16.14 10.26
N TYR A 192 -24.20 15.82 10.08
CA TYR A 192 -23.10 16.75 10.34
C TYR A 192 -22.91 17.76 9.20
N ARG A 193 -23.35 17.38 7.97
CA ARG A 193 -23.31 18.28 6.79
C ARG A 193 -24.54 19.19 6.68
N ASN A 194 -25.70 18.74 7.14
CA ASN A 194 -26.97 19.45 6.96
C ASN A 194 -27.69 19.67 8.28
N ARG A 195 -27.78 20.93 8.73
CA ARG A 195 -28.51 21.31 9.96
C ARG A 195 -29.98 20.90 9.98
N LEU A 196 -30.64 20.82 8.80
CA LEU A 196 -32.04 20.37 8.68
C LEU A 196 -32.23 18.88 8.94
N ILE A 197 -31.27 18.07 8.49
CA ILE A 197 -31.30 16.60 8.71
C ILE A 197 -30.96 16.28 10.17
N SER A 198 -30.13 17.10 10.82
CA SER A 198 -29.75 16.88 12.24
C SER A 198 -30.96 16.97 13.19
N ALA A 199 -31.99 17.72 12.85
CA ALA A 199 -33.18 17.84 13.66
C ALA A 199 -34.07 16.58 13.60
N ALA A 200 -34.18 15.93 12.44
CA ALA A 200 -34.97 14.73 12.22
C ALA A 200 -34.29 13.45 12.75
N SER A 201 -32.97 13.43 12.81
CA SER A 201 -32.17 12.28 13.23
C SER A 201 -31.85 12.23 14.73
N LYS A 202 -32.27 13.26 15.51
CA LYS A 202 -32.05 13.35 16.97
C LYS A 202 -32.39 12.08 17.77
N PRO A 203 -33.48 11.34 17.53
CA PRO A 203 -33.80 10.15 18.31
C PRO A 203 -32.77 9.03 18.11
N PHE A 204 -32.31 8.84 16.87
CA PHE A 204 -31.30 7.83 16.54
C PHE A 204 -29.95 8.15 17.17
N TYR A 205 -29.51 9.40 17.07
CA TYR A 205 -28.25 9.83 17.65
C TYR A 205 -28.23 9.74 19.17
N ARG A 206 -29.35 9.96 19.86
CA ARG A 206 -29.44 9.72 21.31
C ARG A 206 -29.16 8.27 21.69
N VAL A 207 -29.64 7.30 20.90
CA VAL A 207 -29.39 5.88 21.14
C VAL A 207 -27.94 5.53 20.79
N ALA A 208 -27.44 6.00 19.67
CA ALA A 208 -26.06 5.79 19.24
C ALA A 208 -25.06 6.46 20.20
N ASP A 209 -25.37 7.69 20.66
CA ASP A 209 -24.58 8.42 21.67
C ASP A 209 -24.55 7.67 23.02
N ALA A 210 -25.63 7.05 23.41
CA ALA A 210 -25.70 6.26 24.64
C ALA A 210 -24.87 4.96 24.57
N ILE A 211 -24.67 4.41 23.38
CA ILE A 211 -23.93 3.15 23.16
C ILE A 211 -22.47 3.41 22.84
N LEU A 212 -22.17 4.38 21.97
CA LEU A 212 -20.83 4.63 21.42
C LEU A 212 -20.17 5.90 21.97
N GLY A 213 -20.96 6.81 22.58
CA GLY A 213 -20.53 8.13 23.01
C GLY A 213 -20.61 9.19 21.90
N ALA A 214 -21.16 10.36 22.24
CA ALA A 214 -21.37 11.46 21.31
C ALA A 214 -20.06 11.94 20.66
N GLN A 215 -18.98 11.99 21.43
CA GLN A 215 -17.67 12.39 20.93
C GLN A 215 -17.14 11.44 19.85
N PHE A 216 -17.27 10.14 20.07
CA PHE A 216 -16.81 9.11 19.12
C PHE A 216 -17.54 9.21 17.77
N LEU A 217 -18.86 9.44 17.78
CA LEU A 217 -19.62 9.62 16.54
C LEU A 217 -19.27 10.94 15.84
N ALA A 218 -18.98 12.00 16.58
CA ALA A 218 -18.51 13.24 16.03
C ALA A 218 -17.14 13.09 15.37
N ASP A 219 -16.20 12.41 16.03
CA ASP A 219 -14.85 12.13 15.50
C ASP A 219 -14.91 11.30 14.22
N ILE A 220 -15.80 10.29 14.17
CA ILE A 220 -16.05 9.50 12.95
C ILE A 220 -16.57 10.38 11.82
N ALA A 221 -17.57 11.19 12.09
CA ALA A 221 -18.19 12.03 11.06
C ALA A 221 -17.20 13.09 10.55
N GLU A 222 -16.46 13.73 11.45
CA GLU A 222 -15.42 14.69 11.10
C GLU A 222 -14.33 14.05 10.23
N PHE A 223 -13.82 12.89 10.64
CA PHE A 223 -12.84 12.13 9.85
C PHE A 223 -13.33 11.89 8.43
N PHE A 224 -14.54 11.33 8.26
CA PHE A 224 -15.04 11.03 6.92
C PHE A 224 -15.39 12.27 6.10
N ILE A 225 -15.80 13.37 6.72
CA ILE A 225 -16.01 14.64 6.03
C ILE A 225 -14.68 15.18 5.48
N LEU A 226 -13.64 15.19 6.31
CA LEU A 226 -12.29 15.60 5.91
C LEU A 226 -11.71 14.67 4.84
N PHE A 227 -11.84 13.35 5.03
CA PHE A 227 -11.32 12.35 4.11
C PHE A 227 -12.05 12.36 2.76
N GLN A 228 -13.33 12.75 2.75
CA GLN A 228 -14.12 12.88 1.52
C GLN A 228 -13.55 13.94 0.56
N THR A 229 -12.82 14.94 1.07
CA THR A 229 -12.16 15.95 0.23
C THR A 229 -11.06 15.37 -0.66
N MET A 230 -10.52 14.21 -0.29
CA MET A 230 -9.46 13.50 -1.03
C MET A 230 -10.02 12.34 -1.89
N TYR A 231 -11.32 12.03 -1.76
CA TYR A 231 -11.95 10.86 -2.35
C TYR A 231 -11.81 10.76 -3.87
N ASP A 232 -12.05 11.85 -4.59
CA ASP A 232 -11.99 11.85 -6.06
C ASP A 232 -10.59 11.48 -6.54
N GLY A 233 -9.56 11.96 -5.87
CA GLY A 233 -8.17 11.59 -6.12
C GLY A 233 -7.88 10.10 -5.85
N PHE A 234 -8.46 9.51 -4.81
CA PHE A 234 -8.31 8.07 -4.52
C PHE A 234 -8.93 7.20 -5.61
N VAL A 235 -10.15 7.53 -6.06
CA VAL A 235 -10.84 6.77 -7.11
C VAL A 235 -10.09 6.86 -8.43
N GLU A 236 -9.58 8.02 -8.78
CA GLU A 236 -8.82 8.22 -10.02
C GLU A 236 -7.52 7.40 -10.02
N ARG A 237 -6.76 7.44 -8.92
CA ARG A 237 -5.53 6.65 -8.78
C ARG A 237 -5.81 5.16 -8.71
N ALA A 238 -6.85 4.74 -7.99
CA ALA A 238 -7.27 3.34 -7.94
C ALA A 238 -7.48 2.76 -9.35
N ARG A 239 -8.18 3.50 -10.20
CA ARG A 239 -8.38 3.12 -11.62
C ARG A 239 -7.08 3.17 -12.44
N ALA A 240 -6.14 4.03 -12.08
CA ALA A 240 -4.84 4.08 -12.74
C ALA A 240 -4.00 2.84 -12.39
N VAL A 241 -4.00 2.42 -11.13
CA VAL A 241 -3.33 1.18 -10.67
C VAL A 241 -3.95 -0.05 -11.33
N GLU A 242 -5.29 -0.15 -11.39
CA GLU A 242 -5.99 -1.26 -12.04
C GLU A 242 -5.60 -1.41 -13.52
N ARG A 243 -5.34 -0.30 -14.21
CA ARG A 243 -4.88 -0.33 -15.62
C ARG A 243 -3.40 -0.70 -15.78
N LEU A 244 -2.62 -0.58 -14.71
CA LEU A 244 -1.19 -0.87 -14.70
C LEU A 244 -0.91 -2.37 -14.52
N LEU A 245 -1.79 -3.08 -13.83
CA LEU A 245 -1.69 -4.50 -13.49
C LEU A 245 -2.46 -5.37 -14.47
#